data_fa30882125feaa4ebb480907dfcdeb3a
#
_entry.id   fa30882125feaa4ebb480907dfcdeb3a
#
_cell.length_a   1.000
_cell.length_b   1.000
_cell.length_c   1.000
_cell.angle_alpha   90.00
_cell.angle_beta   90.00
_cell.angle_gamma   90.00
#
_symmetry.space_group_name_H-M   'P 1'
#
loop_
_entity.id
_entity.type
_entity.pdbx_description
1 polymer ?
#
loop_
_entity_poly.entity_id
_entity_poly.type
_entity_poly.pdbx_seq_one_letter_code
_entity_poly.pdbx_strand_id
1 'polypeptide(L)'
;MKKNLYIANLLVAGLMTFTGCTDGFESDNANKAGYTPELQEYDLQKYVLNLGVMQQGIYFNYDWGKGTDWTFQTIQNLGHDMFAGYFHDMNNSFNDKNSVYALNDGWTGSAWTYTYGYIMTAAQKSEKINQEQKGLLGVTKILKVELMHRIADTYGPIVYTKFGQEEGDNVDSQEAAYRQFFKDLDEGVKLINEYKKANAALEPFAAADILMPAGKRTLSQWMKFANSLR
;
A
#
# COMPACT_ATOMS: atom_id res chain seq x y z
N MET A 1 40.33 -36.31 -46.51
CA MET A 1 38.84 -36.41 -46.38
C MET A 1 38.34 -36.86 -45.00
N LYS A 2 38.93 -37.85 -44.35
CA LYS A 2 38.43 -38.36 -43.04
C LYS A 2 38.55 -37.34 -41.89
N LYS A 3 39.60 -36.50 -41.83
CA LYS A 3 39.76 -35.48 -40.77
C LYS A 3 38.67 -34.40 -40.76
N ASN A 4 38.20 -33.96 -41.92
CA ASN A 4 37.16 -32.92 -42.02
C ASN A 4 35.77 -33.47 -41.63
N LEU A 5 35.54 -34.78 -41.77
CA LEU A 5 34.31 -35.44 -41.37
C LEU A 5 34.20 -35.50 -39.84
N TYR A 6 35.30 -35.72 -39.10
CA TYR A 6 35.31 -35.73 -37.63
C TYR A 6 35.09 -34.34 -37.04
N ILE A 7 35.63 -33.30 -37.67
CA ILE A 7 35.44 -31.92 -37.24
C ILE A 7 33.98 -31.48 -37.48
N ALA A 8 33.38 -31.86 -38.61
CA ALA A 8 31.97 -31.58 -38.90
C ALA A 8 31.04 -32.32 -37.92
N ASN A 9 31.31 -33.56 -37.58
CA ASN A 9 30.53 -34.32 -36.61
C ASN A 9 30.68 -33.77 -35.18
N LEU A 10 31.86 -33.28 -34.79
CA LEU A 10 32.06 -32.65 -33.48
C LEU A 10 31.34 -31.30 -33.37
N LEU A 11 31.26 -30.51 -34.44
CA LEU A 11 30.53 -29.26 -34.51
C LEU A 11 29.01 -29.48 -34.44
N VAL A 12 28.48 -30.51 -35.10
CA VAL A 12 27.05 -30.87 -35.04
C VAL A 12 26.68 -31.41 -33.67
N ALA A 13 27.52 -32.22 -33.03
CA ALA A 13 27.30 -32.70 -31.67
C ALA A 13 27.36 -31.54 -30.63
N GLY A 14 28.25 -30.56 -30.81
CA GLY A 14 28.34 -29.37 -29.98
C GLY A 14 27.13 -28.45 -30.09
N LEU A 15 26.50 -28.35 -31.25
CA LEU A 15 25.29 -27.57 -31.49
C LEU A 15 24.03 -28.19 -30.85
N MET A 16 23.98 -29.50 -30.73
CA MET A 16 22.84 -30.21 -30.13
C MET A 16 22.84 -30.16 -28.58
N THR A 17 23.96 -29.83 -27.95
CA THR A 17 24.03 -29.72 -26.49
C THR A 17 23.55 -28.37 -25.94
N PHE A 18 23.33 -27.35 -26.79
CA PHE A 18 22.80 -26.05 -26.40
C PHE A 18 21.27 -25.88 -26.53
N THR A 19 20.58 -26.88 -27.10
CA THR A 19 19.12 -26.93 -27.05
C THR A 19 18.66 -27.69 -25.81
N GLY A 20 19.23 -27.30 -24.64
CA GLY A 20 18.85 -27.89 -23.36
C GLY A 20 17.56 -27.29 -22.86
N CYS A 21 16.54 -28.10 -22.78
CA CYS A 21 15.48 -28.17 -21.77
C CYS A 21 14.98 -26.86 -21.10
N THR A 22 14.94 -25.74 -21.81
CA THR A 22 14.21 -24.55 -21.31
C THR A 22 12.81 -24.48 -21.92
N ASP A 23 12.51 -25.36 -22.85
CA ASP A 23 11.19 -25.46 -23.47
C ASP A 23 10.22 -26.03 -22.41
N GLY A 24 9.29 -25.21 -21.95
CA GLY A 24 8.35 -25.59 -20.91
C GLY A 24 8.70 -25.13 -19.50
N PHE A 25 9.92 -24.61 -19.22
CA PHE A 25 10.33 -24.17 -17.89
C PHE A 25 9.40 -23.10 -17.31
N GLU A 26 8.95 -22.16 -18.11
CA GLU A 26 7.99 -21.13 -17.67
C GLU A 26 6.63 -21.74 -17.38
N SER A 27 6.15 -22.69 -18.20
CA SER A 27 4.87 -23.36 -17.98
C SER A 27 4.88 -24.32 -16.80
N ASP A 28 6.03 -24.97 -16.54
CA ASP A 28 6.19 -25.89 -15.42
C ASP A 28 6.37 -25.16 -14.09
N ASN A 29 6.99 -23.99 -14.12
CA ASN A 29 7.14 -23.10 -12.96
C ASN A 29 5.99 -22.10 -12.79
N ALA A 30 5.06 -22.04 -13.74
CA ALA A 30 3.85 -21.25 -13.56
C ALA A 30 3.06 -21.78 -12.35
N ASN A 31 2.76 -20.94 -11.40
CA ASN A 31 1.93 -21.32 -10.25
C ASN A 31 0.50 -21.59 -10.71
N LYS A 32 0.23 -22.83 -11.09
CA LYS A 32 -1.09 -23.29 -11.58
C LYS A 32 -2.19 -23.22 -10.50
N ALA A 33 -1.81 -23.07 -9.24
CA ALA A 33 -2.72 -22.91 -8.10
C ALA A 33 -2.86 -21.45 -7.66
N GLY A 34 -2.13 -20.51 -8.27
CA GLY A 34 -2.17 -19.10 -7.95
C GLY A 34 -3.28 -18.36 -8.69
N TYR A 35 -3.70 -17.23 -8.14
CA TYR A 35 -4.54 -16.27 -8.85
C TYR A 35 -3.72 -15.65 -9.98
N THR A 36 -4.06 -15.98 -11.22
CA THR A 36 -3.46 -15.31 -12.39
C THR A 36 -3.98 -13.88 -12.53
N PRO A 37 -3.24 -12.97 -13.18
CA PRO A 37 -3.72 -11.61 -13.45
C PRO A 37 -5.09 -11.59 -14.15
N GLU A 38 -5.36 -12.56 -15.04
CA GLU A 38 -6.62 -12.67 -15.77
C GLU A 38 -7.77 -13.05 -14.82
N LEU A 39 -7.56 -13.99 -13.89
CA LEU A 39 -8.56 -14.35 -12.88
C LEU A 39 -8.89 -13.17 -11.94
N GLN A 40 -7.91 -12.32 -11.64
CA GLN A 40 -8.11 -11.14 -10.81
C GLN A 40 -8.91 -10.03 -11.52
N GLU A 41 -9.00 -10.04 -12.85
CA GLU A 41 -9.78 -9.07 -13.61
C GLU A 41 -11.29 -9.31 -13.52
N TYR A 42 -11.74 -10.55 -13.37
CA TYR A 42 -13.17 -10.89 -13.36
C TYR A 42 -13.98 -10.20 -12.28
N ASP A 43 -13.41 -10.02 -11.07
CA ASP A 43 -14.09 -9.42 -9.93
C ASP A 43 -13.51 -8.05 -9.54
N LEU A 44 -12.81 -7.39 -10.44
CA LEU A 44 -12.06 -6.16 -10.15
C LEU A 44 -11.01 -6.33 -9.02
N GLN A 45 -10.70 -7.55 -8.60
CA GLN A 45 -9.75 -7.86 -7.52
C GLN A 45 -8.39 -7.24 -7.77
N LYS A 46 -7.91 -7.29 -9.01
CA LYS A 46 -6.67 -6.64 -9.44
C LYS A 46 -6.61 -5.17 -9.03
N TYR A 47 -7.73 -4.47 -9.13
CA TYR A 47 -7.81 -3.03 -8.90
C TYR A 47 -8.04 -2.66 -7.43
N VAL A 48 -8.69 -3.52 -6.64
CA VAL A 48 -9.12 -3.21 -5.27
C VAL A 48 -8.27 -3.88 -4.18
N LEU A 49 -7.46 -4.89 -4.51
CA LEU A 49 -6.65 -5.64 -3.54
C LEU A 49 -5.77 -4.72 -2.67
N ASN A 50 -5.04 -3.81 -3.31
CA ASN A 50 -4.17 -2.87 -2.58
C ASN A 50 -4.97 -1.85 -1.75
N LEU A 51 -6.16 -1.47 -2.20
CA LEU A 51 -7.07 -0.64 -1.42
C LEU A 51 -7.54 -1.35 -0.15
N GLY A 52 -7.73 -2.67 -0.18
CA GLY A 52 -8.01 -3.47 1.01
C GLY A 52 -6.91 -3.35 2.07
N VAL A 53 -5.64 -3.48 1.66
CA VAL A 53 -4.48 -3.28 2.56
C VAL A 53 -4.47 -1.87 3.15
N MET A 54 -4.70 -0.85 2.34
CA MET A 54 -4.74 0.54 2.80
C MET A 54 -5.86 0.79 3.80
N GLN A 55 -7.07 0.28 3.56
CA GLN A 55 -8.18 0.39 4.49
C GLN A 55 -7.89 -0.24 5.86
N GLN A 56 -7.29 -1.43 5.86
CA GLN A 56 -6.90 -2.12 7.09
C GLN A 56 -5.78 -1.35 7.83
N GLY A 57 -4.92 -0.67 7.11
CA GLY A 57 -3.87 0.17 7.65
C GLY A 57 -4.35 1.31 8.53
N ILE A 58 -5.61 1.77 8.38
CA ILE A 58 -6.19 2.83 9.24
C ILE A 58 -6.21 2.41 10.71
N TYR A 59 -6.45 1.15 10.98
CA TYR A 59 -6.51 0.63 12.35
C TYR A 59 -5.17 0.17 12.90
N PHE A 60 -4.12 0.09 12.10
CA PHE A 60 -2.82 -0.49 12.46
C PHE A 60 -2.90 -1.89 13.12
N ASN A 61 -4.00 -2.58 12.94
CA ASN A 61 -4.31 -3.84 13.62
C ASN A 61 -4.48 -4.98 12.61
N TYR A 62 -3.64 -4.98 11.59
CA TYR A 62 -3.68 -6.00 10.58
C TYR A 62 -2.36 -6.74 10.46
N ASP A 63 -2.38 -8.02 10.84
CA ASP A 63 -1.26 -8.93 10.64
C ASP A 63 -1.57 -9.94 9.53
N TRP A 64 -1.84 -9.45 8.33
CA TRP A 64 -1.92 -10.26 7.10
C TRP A 64 -2.72 -11.57 7.26
N GLY A 65 -3.81 -11.54 8.02
CA GLY A 65 -4.66 -12.69 8.27
C GLY A 65 -4.18 -13.63 9.36
N LYS A 66 -3.14 -13.30 10.11
CA LYS A 66 -2.64 -14.09 11.23
C LYS A 66 -3.30 -13.77 12.59
N GLY A 67 -4.23 -12.85 12.62
CA GLY A 67 -4.96 -12.44 13.81
C GLY A 67 -4.61 -11.04 14.30
N THR A 68 -4.86 -10.77 15.58
CA THR A 68 -4.55 -9.47 16.20
C THR A 68 -3.04 -9.32 16.37
N ASP A 69 -2.50 -8.24 15.82
CA ASP A 69 -1.11 -7.88 16.01
C ASP A 69 -0.96 -6.86 17.13
N TRP A 70 0.16 -6.94 17.85
CA TRP A 70 0.59 -5.96 18.83
C TRP A 70 0.88 -4.57 18.24
N THR A 71 0.91 -4.43 16.91
CA THR A 71 1.16 -3.17 16.18
C THR A 71 0.18 -2.07 16.61
N PHE A 72 -1.12 -2.37 16.72
CA PHE A 72 -2.09 -1.40 17.23
C PHE A 72 -1.77 -0.97 18.67
N GLN A 73 -1.41 -1.93 19.54
CA GLN A 73 -1.05 -1.65 20.92
C GLN A 73 0.15 -0.69 21.00
N THR A 74 1.21 -0.95 20.27
CA THR A 74 2.43 -0.12 20.34
C THR A 74 2.24 1.26 19.71
N ILE A 75 1.49 1.36 18.61
CA ILE A 75 1.26 2.63 17.92
C ILE A 75 0.18 3.45 18.60
N GLN A 76 -0.99 2.85 18.83
CA GLN A 76 -2.14 3.57 19.35
C GLN A 76 -2.09 3.68 20.88
N ASN A 77 -2.11 2.56 21.60
CA ASN A 77 -2.27 2.59 23.05
C ASN A 77 -1.01 3.05 23.80
N LEU A 78 0.16 2.51 23.45
CA LEU A 78 1.42 2.85 24.10
C LEU A 78 2.13 4.07 23.48
N GLY A 79 1.64 4.56 22.36
CA GLY A 79 2.10 5.76 21.67
C GLY A 79 1.09 6.89 21.77
N HIS A 80 0.22 6.99 20.78
CA HIS A 80 -0.66 8.16 20.58
C HIS A 80 -1.59 8.43 21.78
N ASP A 81 -2.22 7.42 22.36
CA ASP A 81 -3.13 7.60 23.49
C ASP A 81 -2.42 8.05 24.76
N MET A 82 -1.18 7.62 24.97
CA MET A 82 -0.35 8.08 26.08
C MET A 82 0.11 9.52 25.86
N PHE A 83 0.58 9.88 24.68
CA PHE A 83 0.99 11.25 24.36
C PHE A 83 -0.20 12.22 24.39
N ALA A 84 -1.38 11.79 24.00
CA ALA A 84 -2.61 12.57 24.09
C ALA A 84 -3.19 12.65 25.52
N GLY A 85 -2.62 11.90 26.47
CA GLY A 85 -3.08 11.86 27.86
C GLY A 85 -4.37 11.08 28.10
N TYR A 86 -4.79 10.21 27.15
CA TYR A 86 -5.93 9.32 27.35
C TYR A 86 -5.60 8.17 28.29
N PHE A 87 -4.35 7.71 28.26
CA PHE A 87 -3.84 6.69 29.17
C PHE A 87 -2.62 7.19 29.91
N HIS A 88 -2.44 6.65 31.13
CA HIS A 88 -1.27 6.90 31.95
C HIS A 88 -0.86 5.63 32.67
N ASP A 89 0.43 5.34 32.71
CA ASP A 89 0.98 4.22 33.45
C ASP A 89 1.17 4.60 34.94
N MET A 90 0.15 4.33 35.74
CA MET A 90 0.14 4.69 37.18
C MET A 90 1.15 3.91 38.02
N ASN A 91 1.56 2.74 37.58
CA ASN A 91 2.45 1.84 38.31
C ASN A 91 3.89 1.85 37.78
N ASN A 92 4.17 2.72 36.84
CA ASN A 92 5.46 2.76 36.14
C ASN A 92 5.90 1.39 35.59
N SER A 93 4.93 0.59 35.09
CA SER A 93 5.15 -0.77 34.59
C SER A 93 6.05 -0.80 33.37
N PHE A 94 6.18 0.32 32.66
CA PHE A 94 6.98 0.48 31.43
C PHE A 94 8.26 1.30 31.66
N ASN A 95 8.72 1.44 32.90
CA ASN A 95 10.00 2.07 33.25
C ASN A 95 10.15 3.49 32.68
N ASP A 96 9.24 4.39 33.03
CA ASP A 96 9.28 5.82 32.63
C ASP A 96 9.42 6.03 31.12
N LYS A 97 8.66 5.27 30.32
CA LYS A 97 8.71 5.41 28.86
C LYS A 97 7.68 6.41 28.34
N ASN A 98 6.84 6.00 27.42
CA ASN A 98 5.95 6.90 26.68
C ASN A 98 5.02 7.75 27.56
N SER A 99 4.62 7.28 28.73
CA SER A 99 3.80 8.05 29.66
C SER A 99 4.45 9.33 30.20
N VAL A 100 5.76 9.43 30.13
CA VAL A 100 6.57 10.59 30.52
C VAL A 100 7.38 11.16 29.37
N TYR A 101 6.97 10.87 28.15
CA TYR A 101 7.66 11.26 26.91
C TYR A 101 9.12 10.76 26.77
N ALA A 102 9.47 9.74 27.52
CA ALA A 102 10.71 8.98 27.30
C ALA A 102 10.47 7.95 26.21
N LEU A 103 10.77 8.32 24.96
CA LEU A 103 10.41 7.54 23.79
C LEU A 103 11.13 6.17 23.78
N ASN A 104 10.38 5.15 23.44
CA ASN A 104 10.90 3.81 23.17
C ASN A 104 10.97 3.60 21.66
N ASP A 105 12.17 3.52 21.10
CA ASP A 105 12.39 3.39 19.66
C ASP A 105 11.69 2.18 19.04
N GLY A 106 11.66 1.04 19.77
CA GLY A 106 10.96 -0.15 19.31
C GLY A 106 9.45 0.02 19.19
N TRP A 107 8.86 0.85 20.04
CA TRP A 107 7.42 1.14 20.00
C TRP A 107 7.10 2.25 19.02
N THR A 108 7.80 3.36 19.09
CA THR A 108 7.59 4.49 18.19
C THR A 108 7.98 4.17 16.75
N GLY A 109 9.01 3.37 16.53
CA GLY A 109 9.43 2.93 15.20
C GLY A 109 8.45 1.98 14.50
N SER A 110 7.53 1.34 15.23
CA SER A 110 6.55 0.41 14.67
C SER A 110 5.65 1.07 13.63
N ALA A 111 5.15 2.30 13.89
CA ALA A 111 4.31 3.02 12.95
C ALA A 111 5.03 3.31 11.63
N TRP A 112 6.30 3.70 11.72
CA TRP A 112 7.14 3.95 10.55
C TRP A 112 7.33 2.69 9.71
N THR A 113 7.80 1.62 10.35
CA THR A 113 8.06 0.34 9.66
C THR A 113 6.81 -0.23 9.00
N TYR A 114 5.69 -0.23 9.71
CA TYR A 114 4.42 -0.71 9.18
C TYR A 114 3.94 0.14 7.99
N THR A 115 4.01 1.46 8.13
CA THR A 115 3.55 2.39 7.09
C THR A 115 4.33 2.23 5.80
N TYR A 116 5.64 2.24 5.86
CA TYR A 116 6.46 2.16 4.64
C TYR A 116 6.58 0.74 4.09
N GLY A 117 6.59 -0.26 4.93
CA GLY A 117 6.62 -1.65 4.50
C GLY A 117 5.34 -2.11 3.80
N TYR A 118 4.19 -1.62 4.25
CA TYR A 118 2.90 -2.13 3.79
C TYR A 118 2.03 -1.06 3.14
N ILE A 119 1.74 0.04 3.83
CA ILE A 119 0.77 1.04 3.39
C ILE A 119 1.26 1.79 2.15
N MET A 120 2.43 2.40 2.20
CA MET A 120 2.97 3.18 1.08
C MET A 120 3.27 2.29 -0.14
N THR A 121 3.72 1.06 0.09
CA THR A 121 3.90 0.08 -0.98
C THR A 121 2.56 -0.29 -1.63
N ALA A 122 1.50 -0.48 -0.85
CA ALA A 122 0.16 -0.74 -1.38
C ALA A 122 -0.40 0.49 -2.11
N ALA A 123 -0.20 1.69 -1.57
CA ALA A 123 -0.62 2.93 -2.22
C ALA A 123 0.05 3.13 -3.59
N GLN A 124 1.37 2.94 -3.67
CA GLN A 124 2.11 3.04 -4.93
C GLN A 124 1.63 2.01 -5.97
N LYS A 125 1.41 0.76 -5.54
CA LYS A 125 0.85 -0.29 -6.42
C LYS A 125 -0.57 0.05 -6.87
N SER A 126 -1.41 0.57 -5.97
CA SER A 126 -2.77 0.98 -6.28
C SER A 126 -2.80 2.15 -7.26
N GLU A 127 -1.98 3.18 -7.05
CA GLU A 127 -1.85 4.30 -7.98
C GLU A 127 -1.43 3.82 -9.37
N LYS A 128 -0.45 2.93 -9.47
CA LYS A 128 0.04 2.39 -10.74
C LYS A 128 -1.01 1.57 -11.48
N ILE A 129 -1.73 0.68 -10.77
CA ILE A 129 -2.73 -0.20 -11.39
C ILE A 129 -4.00 0.57 -11.79
N ASN A 130 -4.38 1.57 -11.01
CA ASN A 130 -5.63 2.29 -11.17
C ASN A 130 -5.53 3.56 -12.03
N GLN A 131 -4.46 3.79 -12.78
CA GLN A 131 -4.29 5.01 -13.58
C GLN A 131 -5.49 5.31 -14.50
N GLU A 132 -6.06 4.28 -15.12
CA GLU A 132 -7.23 4.41 -15.99
C GLU A 132 -8.56 4.29 -15.22
N GLN A 133 -8.53 3.85 -13.96
CA GLN A 133 -9.70 3.65 -13.11
C GLN A 133 -9.92 4.86 -12.20
N LYS A 134 -10.33 5.99 -12.77
CA LYS A 134 -10.40 7.29 -12.09
C LYS A 134 -11.12 7.26 -10.74
N GLY A 135 -12.22 6.49 -10.62
CA GLY A 135 -12.94 6.35 -9.36
C GLY A 135 -12.10 5.72 -8.27
N LEU A 136 -11.39 4.62 -8.59
CA LEU A 136 -10.53 3.91 -7.65
C LEU A 136 -9.23 4.68 -7.37
N LEU A 137 -8.66 5.33 -8.39
CA LEU A 137 -7.50 6.20 -8.21
C LEU A 137 -7.81 7.36 -7.26
N GLY A 138 -9.00 7.94 -7.38
CA GLY A 138 -9.45 8.99 -6.48
C GLY A 138 -9.57 8.51 -5.03
N VAL A 139 -10.13 7.31 -4.80
CA VAL A 139 -10.16 6.68 -3.46
C VAL A 139 -8.75 6.39 -2.95
N THR A 140 -7.86 5.91 -3.81
CA THR A 140 -6.45 5.66 -3.43
C THR A 140 -5.78 6.90 -2.89
N LYS A 141 -5.92 8.04 -3.57
CA LYS A 141 -5.33 9.32 -3.12
C LYS A 141 -5.89 9.78 -1.78
N ILE A 142 -7.20 9.69 -1.59
CA ILE A 142 -7.86 10.06 -0.34
C ILE A 142 -7.37 9.17 0.83
N LEU A 143 -7.34 7.85 0.63
CA LEU A 143 -6.84 6.90 1.64
C LEU A 143 -5.36 7.11 1.94
N LYS A 144 -4.55 7.40 0.94
CA LYS A 144 -3.12 7.69 1.13
C LYS A 144 -2.92 8.89 2.05
N VAL A 145 -3.69 9.95 1.87
CA VAL A 145 -3.63 11.13 2.75
C VAL A 145 -4.10 10.77 4.16
N GLU A 146 -5.24 10.06 4.32
CA GLU A 146 -5.74 9.61 5.63
C GLU A 146 -4.70 8.84 6.43
N LEU A 147 -3.94 8.00 5.76
CA LEU A 147 -2.91 7.19 6.39
C LEU A 147 -1.64 7.98 6.72
N MET A 148 -1.23 8.88 5.83
CA MET A 148 0.07 9.53 5.92
C MET A 148 0.08 10.81 6.74
N HIS A 149 -1.06 11.52 6.91
CA HIS A 149 -1.08 12.70 7.78
C HIS A 149 -0.76 12.32 9.23
N ARG A 150 -1.26 11.18 9.73
CA ARG A 150 -0.95 10.66 11.07
C ARG A 150 0.54 10.41 11.26
N ILE A 151 1.22 9.95 10.21
CA ILE A 151 2.66 9.71 10.23
C ILE A 151 3.42 11.04 10.25
N ALA A 152 2.96 12.04 9.46
CA ALA A 152 3.52 13.38 9.49
C ALA A 152 3.33 14.06 10.86
N ASP A 153 2.20 13.82 11.54
CA ASP A 153 1.95 14.36 12.88
C ASP A 153 2.80 13.67 13.95
N THR A 154 3.11 12.39 13.76
CA THR A 154 3.92 11.62 14.70
C THR A 154 5.41 11.96 14.58
N TYR A 155 5.94 12.06 13.36
CA TYR A 155 7.38 12.16 13.11
C TYR A 155 7.84 13.51 12.56
N GLY A 156 6.93 14.36 12.10
CA GLY A 156 7.23 15.62 11.43
C GLY A 156 7.63 15.38 9.96
N PRO A 157 8.92 15.42 9.61
CA PRO A 157 9.37 15.08 8.25
C PRO A 157 9.15 13.61 7.91
N ILE A 158 8.61 13.36 6.69
CA ILE A 158 8.28 12.01 6.22
C ILE A 158 8.68 11.80 4.76
N VAL A 159 8.76 10.56 4.31
CA VAL A 159 8.94 10.22 2.90
C VAL A 159 7.56 10.04 2.25
N TYR A 160 7.12 11.03 1.47
CA TYR A 160 5.80 11.03 0.84
C TYR A 160 5.85 11.21 -0.67
N THR A 161 6.33 12.38 -1.13
CA THR A 161 6.31 12.73 -2.56
C THR A 161 7.28 11.93 -3.40
N LYS A 162 8.38 11.49 -2.81
CA LYS A 162 9.46 10.76 -3.47
C LYS A 162 9.57 9.30 -3.03
N PHE A 163 8.52 8.73 -2.45
CA PHE A 163 8.54 7.34 -2.04
C PHE A 163 8.82 6.41 -3.23
N GLY A 164 9.78 5.51 -3.08
CA GLY A 164 10.21 4.56 -4.12
C GLY A 164 11.14 5.14 -5.19
N GLN A 165 11.63 6.37 -5.03
CA GLN A 165 12.70 6.93 -5.87
C GLN A 165 14.07 6.55 -5.29
N GLU A 166 15.02 6.25 -6.19
CA GLU A 166 16.35 5.73 -5.79
C GLU A 166 17.34 6.84 -5.41
N GLU A 167 17.12 8.09 -5.81
CA GLU A 167 18.10 9.16 -5.66
C GLU A 167 17.75 10.17 -4.57
N GLY A 168 18.73 10.45 -3.71
CA GLY A 168 18.80 11.61 -2.83
C GLY A 168 18.06 11.49 -1.51
N ASP A 169 17.99 12.61 -0.81
CA ASP A 169 17.19 12.77 0.40
C ASP A 169 15.71 12.85 0.01
N ASN A 170 14.99 11.78 0.30
CA ASN A 170 13.59 11.62 -0.08
C ASN A 170 12.60 12.14 0.97
N VAL A 171 13.10 12.80 2.01
CA VAL A 171 12.29 13.30 3.11
C VAL A 171 11.65 14.65 2.76
N ASP A 172 10.34 14.71 2.84
CA ASP A 172 9.57 15.95 2.78
C ASP A 172 9.48 16.59 4.17
N SER A 173 9.64 17.90 4.27
CA SER A 173 9.27 18.59 5.51
C SER A 173 7.79 18.39 5.80
N GLN A 174 7.38 18.50 7.08
CA GLN A 174 5.97 18.39 7.44
C GLN A 174 5.10 19.37 6.63
N GLU A 175 5.55 20.61 6.46
CA GLU A 175 4.85 21.58 5.62
C GLU A 175 4.71 21.13 4.17
N ALA A 176 5.79 20.60 3.56
CA ALA A 176 5.76 20.13 2.18
C ALA A 176 4.81 18.94 2.03
N ALA A 177 4.82 18.00 2.99
CA ALA A 177 3.91 16.87 3.03
C ALA A 177 2.44 17.32 3.09
N TYR A 178 2.10 18.24 4.00
CA TYR A 178 0.74 18.77 4.13
C TYR A 178 0.27 19.53 2.88
N ARG A 179 1.14 20.33 2.28
CA ARG A 179 0.80 20.99 1.00
C ARG A 179 0.50 19.97 -0.10
N GLN A 180 1.19 18.84 -0.10
CA GLN A 180 0.89 17.76 -1.05
C GLN A 180 -0.38 17.00 -0.67
N PHE A 181 -0.67 16.79 0.61
CA PHE A 181 -1.93 16.17 1.06
C PHE A 181 -3.14 16.92 0.53
N PHE A 182 -3.17 18.24 0.64
CA PHE A 182 -4.26 19.04 0.09
C PHE A 182 -4.42 18.89 -1.43
N LYS A 183 -3.31 18.85 -2.17
CA LYS A 183 -3.34 18.60 -3.62
C LYS A 183 -3.88 17.21 -3.96
N ASP A 184 -3.46 16.19 -3.21
CA ASP A 184 -3.90 14.82 -3.42
C ASP A 184 -5.39 14.66 -3.09
N LEU A 185 -5.90 15.34 -2.05
CA LEU A 185 -7.34 15.39 -1.77
C LEU A 185 -8.13 16.07 -2.88
N ASP A 186 -7.65 17.21 -3.39
CA ASP A 186 -8.29 17.92 -4.50
C ASP A 186 -8.32 17.06 -5.77
N GLU A 187 -7.21 16.43 -6.10
CA GLU A 187 -7.11 15.53 -7.24
C GLU A 187 -8.00 14.30 -7.06
N GLY A 188 -8.03 13.70 -5.87
CA GLY A 188 -8.90 12.57 -5.56
C GLY A 188 -10.37 12.89 -5.78
N VAL A 189 -10.84 14.03 -5.26
CA VAL A 189 -12.22 14.50 -5.46
C VAL A 189 -12.50 14.79 -6.94
N LYS A 190 -11.56 15.40 -7.65
CA LYS A 190 -11.65 15.67 -9.09
C LYS A 190 -11.82 14.39 -9.89
N LEU A 191 -10.97 13.40 -9.66
CA LEU A 191 -10.99 12.10 -10.34
C LEU A 191 -12.31 11.36 -10.11
N ILE A 192 -12.81 11.35 -8.89
CA ILE A 192 -14.12 10.76 -8.57
C ILE A 192 -15.24 11.49 -9.31
N ASN A 193 -15.21 12.82 -9.34
CA ASN A 193 -16.23 13.59 -10.07
C ASN A 193 -16.19 13.31 -11.59
N GLU A 194 -15.01 13.19 -12.19
CA GLU A 194 -14.86 12.84 -13.60
C GLU A 194 -15.41 11.44 -13.87
N TYR A 195 -15.10 10.46 -13.01
CA TYR A 195 -15.63 9.11 -13.13
C TYR A 195 -17.16 9.11 -13.05
N LYS A 196 -17.76 9.80 -12.07
CA LYS A 196 -19.22 9.84 -11.87
C LYS A 196 -19.95 10.53 -13.02
N LYS A 197 -19.36 11.53 -13.68
CA LYS A 197 -19.97 12.14 -14.87
C LYS A 197 -20.11 11.14 -16.02
N ALA A 198 -19.14 10.24 -16.18
CA ALA A 198 -19.16 9.21 -17.22
C ALA A 198 -19.95 7.96 -16.82
N ASN A 199 -20.10 7.68 -15.51
CA ASN A 199 -20.58 6.40 -14.97
C ASN A 199 -21.53 6.63 -13.78
N ALA A 200 -22.57 7.43 -13.94
CA ALA A 200 -23.37 7.98 -12.84
C ALA A 200 -23.94 6.96 -11.82
N ALA A 201 -24.20 5.72 -12.24
CA ALA A 201 -24.82 4.68 -11.41
C ALA A 201 -23.81 3.63 -10.90
N LEU A 202 -22.54 3.69 -11.31
CA LEU A 202 -21.56 2.67 -10.98
C LEU A 202 -20.75 3.05 -9.72
N GLU A 203 -20.67 2.13 -8.80
CA GLU A 203 -19.91 2.24 -7.55
C GLU A 203 -18.85 1.13 -7.50
N PRO A 204 -17.72 1.28 -8.21
CA PRO A 204 -16.74 0.20 -8.45
C PRO A 204 -16.04 -0.26 -7.17
N PHE A 205 -16.11 0.53 -6.11
CA PHE A 205 -15.46 0.24 -4.84
C PHE A 205 -16.41 -0.31 -3.77
N ALA A 206 -17.74 -0.27 -3.99
CA ALA A 206 -18.74 -0.57 -2.96
C ALA A 206 -18.59 -1.97 -2.35
N ALA A 207 -18.27 -2.98 -3.16
CA ALA A 207 -18.09 -4.36 -2.68
C ALA A 207 -16.81 -4.56 -1.83
N ALA A 208 -15.76 -3.79 -2.12
CA ALA A 208 -14.46 -3.86 -1.45
C ALA A 208 -14.30 -2.83 -0.32
N ASP A 209 -15.25 -1.93 -0.16
CA ASP A 209 -15.23 -0.90 0.88
C ASP A 209 -15.60 -1.50 2.23
N ILE A 210 -14.64 -1.53 3.16
CA ILE A 210 -14.82 -2.02 4.53
C ILE A 210 -14.90 -0.89 5.56
N LEU A 211 -14.70 0.36 5.15
CA LEU A 211 -14.70 1.52 6.06
C LEU A 211 -16.06 2.21 6.13
N MET A 212 -16.74 2.35 5.00
CA MET A 212 -18.04 3.00 4.97
C MET A 212 -19.14 2.04 5.43
N PRO A 213 -20.13 2.52 6.22
CA PRO A 213 -21.25 1.70 6.64
C PRO A 213 -22.04 1.13 5.45
N ALA A 214 -22.68 0.00 5.66
CA ALA A 214 -23.58 -0.58 4.67
C ALA A 214 -24.62 0.47 4.21
N GLY A 215 -24.86 0.54 2.90
CA GLY A 215 -25.73 1.55 2.28
C GLY A 215 -25.09 2.94 2.06
N LYS A 216 -23.87 3.16 2.56
CA LYS A 216 -23.08 4.38 2.31
C LYS A 216 -21.77 4.13 1.59
N ARG A 217 -21.57 2.96 1.01
CA ARG A 217 -20.37 2.57 0.27
C ARG A 217 -20.39 3.15 -1.14
N THR A 218 -20.26 4.46 -1.25
CA THR A 218 -20.34 5.20 -2.49
C THR A 218 -19.17 6.14 -2.69
N LEU A 219 -18.82 6.40 -3.93
CA LEU A 219 -17.80 7.40 -4.27
C LEU A 219 -18.19 8.81 -3.77
N SER A 220 -19.48 9.11 -3.71
CA SER A 220 -19.95 10.36 -3.11
C SER A 220 -19.65 10.47 -1.62
N GLN A 221 -19.68 9.36 -0.90
CA GLN A 221 -19.30 9.35 0.51
C GLN A 221 -17.79 9.56 0.68
N TRP A 222 -16.98 9.00 -0.19
CA TRP A 222 -15.54 9.23 -0.21
C TRP A 222 -15.17 10.69 -0.47
N MET A 223 -15.90 11.39 -1.34
CA MET A 223 -15.73 12.84 -1.53
C MET A 223 -16.06 13.63 -0.26
N LYS A 224 -17.11 13.25 0.47
CA LYS A 224 -17.44 13.87 1.77
C LYS A 224 -16.35 13.62 2.79
N PHE A 225 -15.84 12.39 2.84
CA PHE A 225 -14.73 12.03 3.70
C PHE A 225 -13.48 12.88 3.40
N ALA A 226 -13.09 13.03 2.14
CA ALA A 226 -11.99 13.88 1.73
C ALA A 226 -12.17 15.34 2.18
N ASN A 227 -13.40 15.88 2.07
CA ASN A 227 -13.69 17.25 2.53
C ASN A 227 -13.67 17.39 4.05
N SER A 228 -13.94 16.31 4.79
CA SER A 228 -13.84 16.32 6.26
C SER A 228 -12.40 16.16 6.74
N LEU A 229 -11.57 15.51 5.93
CA LEU A 229 -10.14 15.32 6.23
C LEU A 229 -9.31 16.60 5.97
N ARG A 230 -9.77 17.45 5.05
CA ARG A 230 -9.18 18.75 4.75
C ARG A 230 -9.35 19.72 5.90
#